data_222e466a15450aef6d5bdaf54599d1fc
#
_entry.id   222e466a15450aef6d5bdaf54599d1fc
#
_cell.length_a   1.000
_cell.length_b   1.000
_cell.length_c   1.000
_cell.angle_alpha   90.00
_cell.angle_beta   90.00
_cell.angle_gamma   90.00
#
_symmetry.space_group_name_H-M   'P 1'
#
loop_
_entity.id
_entity.type
_entity.pdbx_description
1 polymer ?
#
loop_
_entity_poly.entity_id
_entity_poly.type
_entity_poly.pdbx_seq_one_letter_code
_entity_poly.pdbx_strand_id
1 'polypeptide(L)'
;KAVLKECDVPVLDAQLYTLSDYAQIETLLDKVEKGLGYPVIVKPVNLGSSVGISVAKNRVELTHSVDDAFKYATKVLVEHAITNLREINCSVLGDENDAIASECEEPLHTKDILSYEDKYVSNAKGSGSKGMASVSRKIPAELSPEKREEVRELAVRSFKALGCNGVSRIDFMIDEDNGKLYFNEINTIPGSLAFYLWEPVGVPYKELL
;
A
#
# COMPACT_ATOMS: atom_id res chain seq x y z
N LYS A 1 3.98 10.61 -3.39
CA LYS A 1 4.96 10.66 -2.28
C LYS A 1 5.53 12.06 -2.05
N ALA A 2 5.96 12.81 -3.09
CA ALA A 2 6.49 14.17 -2.91
C ALA A 2 5.48 15.08 -2.19
N VAL A 3 4.24 15.16 -2.69
CA VAL A 3 3.16 15.93 -2.03
C VAL A 3 2.94 15.50 -0.58
N LEU A 4 2.93 14.21 -0.31
CA LEU A 4 2.72 13.68 1.04
C LEU A 4 3.86 14.06 1.99
N LYS A 5 5.12 14.04 1.52
CA LYS A 5 6.27 14.50 2.31
C LYS A 5 6.15 15.98 2.69
N GLU A 6 5.71 16.84 1.76
CA GLU A 6 5.48 18.27 2.02
C GLU A 6 4.32 18.53 3.00
N CYS A 7 3.43 17.54 3.18
CA CYS A 7 2.31 17.59 4.12
C CYS A 7 2.58 16.78 5.40
N ASP A 8 3.82 16.50 5.74
CA ASP A 8 4.23 15.75 6.95
C ASP A 8 3.57 14.38 7.08
N VAL A 9 3.32 13.70 5.94
CA VAL A 9 2.89 12.30 5.91
C VAL A 9 4.10 11.41 5.68
N PRO A 10 4.44 10.52 6.62
CA PRO A 10 5.57 9.63 6.47
C PRO A 10 5.40 8.68 5.28
N VAL A 11 6.37 8.64 4.40
CA VAL A 11 6.44 7.72 3.25
C VAL A 11 7.83 7.11 3.17
N LEU A 12 7.93 5.88 2.71
CA LEU A 12 9.22 5.26 2.45
C LEU A 12 9.98 6.00 1.36
N ASP A 13 11.30 6.04 1.49
CA ASP A 13 12.16 6.51 0.42
C ASP A 13 11.99 5.65 -0.82
N ALA A 14 11.92 6.31 -1.96
CA ALA A 14 11.60 5.69 -3.22
C ALA A 14 12.34 6.36 -4.38
N GLN A 15 12.63 5.57 -5.39
CA GLN A 15 13.20 6.01 -6.65
C GLN A 15 12.29 5.60 -7.79
N LEU A 16 11.94 6.55 -8.66
CA LEU A 16 11.09 6.32 -9.83
C LEU A 16 11.95 6.19 -11.07
N TYR A 17 11.70 5.14 -11.84
CA TYR A 17 12.41 4.84 -13.09
C TYR A 17 11.45 4.71 -14.26
N THR A 18 11.94 5.08 -15.45
CA THR A 18 11.23 5.04 -16.72
C THR A 18 11.89 4.06 -17.68
N LEU A 19 11.28 3.82 -18.83
CA LEU A 19 11.91 3.01 -19.90
C LEU A 19 13.26 3.56 -20.38
N SER A 20 13.48 4.89 -20.32
CA SER A 20 14.77 5.50 -20.64
C SER A 20 15.85 5.15 -19.61
N ASP A 21 15.48 5.03 -18.34
CA ASP A 21 16.41 4.56 -17.30
C ASP A 21 16.69 3.07 -17.45
N TYR A 22 15.68 2.29 -17.82
CA TYR A 22 15.80 0.85 -18.06
C TYR A 22 16.76 0.54 -19.22
N ALA A 23 16.82 1.39 -20.26
CA ALA A 23 17.81 1.25 -21.33
C ALA A 23 19.25 1.36 -20.83
N GLN A 24 19.49 1.86 -19.62
CA GLN A 24 20.77 1.96 -18.93
C GLN A 24 20.71 1.19 -17.60
N ILE A 25 20.31 -0.07 -17.67
CA ILE A 25 19.97 -0.89 -16.49
C ILE A 25 21.08 -0.92 -15.43
N GLU A 26 22.35 -1.04 -15.82
CA GLU A 26 23.46 -1.05 -14.85
C GLU A 26 23.51 0.24 -14.02
N THR A 27 23.30 1.39 -14.67
CA THR A 27 23.23 2.69 -14.00
C THR A 27 22.01 2.78 -13.06
N LEU A 28 20.88 2.18 -13.45
CA LEU A 28 19.69 2.10 -12.61
C LEU A 28 19.98 1.27 -11.36
N LEU A 29 20.55 0.07 -11.53
CA LEU A 29 20.90 -0.83 -10.43
C LEU A 29 21.87 -0.16 -9.44
N ASP A 30 22.90 0.50 -9.94
CA ASP A 30 23.88 1.24 -9.13
C ASP A 30 23.21 2.36 -8.30
N LYS A 31 22.26 3.08 -8.90
CA LYS A 31 21.50 4.12 -8.19
C LYS A 31 20.64 3.54 -7.07
N VAL A 32 19.96 2.41 -7.31
CA VAL A 32 19.17 1.72 -6.29
C VAL A 32 20.06 1.27 -5.13
N GLU A 33 21.16 0.58 -5.42
CA GLU A 33 22.10 0.08 -4.41
C GLU A 33 22.66 1.20 -3.56
N LYS A 34 23.09 2.30 -4.19
CA LYS A 34 23.68 3.45 -3.51
C LYS A 34 22.67 4.25 -2.68
N GLY A 35 21.44 4.37 -3.17
CA GLY A 35 20.43 5.25 -2.57
C GLY A 35 19.49 4.57 -1.59
N LEU A 36 19.15 3.29 -1.80
CA LEU A 36 18.19 2.55 -0.97
C LEU A 36 18.84 1.39 -0.23
N GLY A 37 19.83 0.71 -0.83
CA GLY A 37 20.36 -0.56 -0.31
C GLY A 37 19.35 -1.70 -0.44
N TYR A 38 19.62 -2.82 0.24
CA TYR A 38 18.74 -3.99 0.25
C TYR A 38 18.17 -4.27 1.65
N PRO A 39 17.00 -4.93 1.75
CA PRO A 39 16.11 -5.35 0.64
C PRO A 39 15.29 -4.19 0.07
N VAL A 40 14.93 -4.29 -1.21
CA VAL A 40 14.03 -3.34 -1.88
C VAL A 40 12.82 -4.04 -2.46
N ILE A 41 11.72 -3.29 -2.62
CA ILE A 41 10.52 -3.74 -3.33
C ILE A 41 10.39 -2.98 -4.63
N VAL A 42 10.13 -3.69 -5.72
CA VAL A 42 9.96 -3.16 -7.08
C VAL A 42 8.48 -3.22 -7.43
N LYS A 43 7.91 -2.06 -7.81
CA LYS A 43 6.46 -1.90 -8.06
C LYS A 43 6.21 -1.25 -9.42
N PRO A 44 5.47 -1.90 -10.36
CA PRO A 44 4.91 -1.22 -11.52
C PRO A 44 3.94 -0.12 -11.08
N VAL A 45 4.08 1.12 -11.60
CA VAL A 45 3.33 2.28 -11.08
C VAL A 45 1.84 2.27 -11.43
N ASN A 46 1.47 1.67 -12.57
CA ASN A 46 0.12 1.78 -13.13
C ASN A 46 -0.73 0.52 -12.93
N LEU A 47 -0.29 -0.43 -12.10
CA LEU A 47 -1.00 -1.68 -11.88
C LEU A 47 -1.50 -1.77 -10.44
N GLY A 48 -2.72 -2.30 -10.31
CA GLY A 48 -3.29 -2.67 -9.02
C GLY A 48 -3.09 -4.16 -8.69
N SER A 49 -3.61 -4.59 -7.55
CA SER A 49 -3.66 -6.00 -7.14
C SER A 49 -2.30 -6.70 -7.08
N SER A 50 -1.25 -5.98 -6.76
CA SER A 50 0.13 -6.50 -6.59
C SER A 50 0.73 -7.16 -7.84
N VAL A 51 0.19 -6.91 -9.04
CA VAL A 51 0.73 -7.47 -10.30
C VAL A 51 2.14 -6.92 -10.55
N GLY A 52 3.12 -7.81 -10.74
CA GLY A 52 4.51 -7.46 -11.04
C GLY A 52 5.28 -6.84 -9.87
N ILE A 53 4.74 -6.90 -8.63
CA ILE A 53 5.47 -6.50 -7.43
C ILE A 53 6.37 -7.65 -6.99
N SER A 54 7.64 -7.33 -6.70
CA SER A 54 8.61 -8.30 -6.19
C SER A 54 9.60 -7.66 -5.22
N VAL A 55 10.13 -8.48 -4.32
CA VAL A 55 11.18 -8.08 -3.36
C VAL A 55 12.51 -8.59 -3.84
N ALA A 56 13.53 -7.73 -3.81
CA ALA A 56 14.90 -8.07 -4.19
C ALA A 56 15.84 -7.87 -2.98
N LYS A 57 16.64 -8.88 -2.69
CA LYS A 57 17.60 -8.91 -1.57
C LYS A 57 19.05 -8.73 -2.02
N ASN A 58 19.28 -8.70 -3.32
CA ASN A 58 20.58 -8.55 -3.96
C ASN A 58 20.42 -8.08 -5.40
N ARG A 59 21.55 -7.77 -6.07
CA ARG A 59 21.59 -7.25 -7.44
C ARG A 59 20.94 -8.17 -8.47
N VAL A 60 21.14 -9.49 -8.34
CA VAL A 60 20.59 -10.47 -9.28
C VAL A 60 19.05 -10.47 -9.20
N GLU A 61 18.51 -10.53 -7.99
CA GLU A 61 17.07 -10.45 -7.77
C GLU A 61 16.50 -9.10 -8.21
N LEU A 62 17.22 -8.00 -7.96
CA LEU A 62 16.81 -6.66 -8.41
C LEU A 62 16.74 -6.58 -9.94
N THR A 63 17.71 -7.14 -10.64
CA THR A 63 17.71 -7.19 -12.12
C THR A 63 16.47 -7.91 -12.62
N HIS A 64 16.20 -9.11 -12.12
CA HIS A 64 15.00 -9.86 -12.50
C HIS A 64 13.69 -9.11 -12.16
N SER A 65 13.62 -8.51 -10.99
CA SER A 65 12.45 -7.74 -10.55
C SER A 65 12.17 -6.53 -11.44
N VAL A 66 13.22 -5.81 -11.84
CA VAL A 66 13.12 -4.65 -12.73
C VAL A 66 12.73 -5.10 -14.14
N ASP A 67 13.36 -6.16 -14.68
CA ASP A 67 13.02 -6.73 -15.98
C ASP A 67 11.55 -7.16 -16.04
N ASP A 68 11.07 -7.83 -15.00
CA ASP A 68 9.67 -8.26 -14.93
C ASP A 68 8.70 -7.06 -14.80
N ALA A 69 9.01 -6.08 -13.97
CA ALA A 69 8.16 -4.91 -13.77
C ALA A 69 7.99 -4.09 -15.07
N PHE A 70 9.05 -3.91 -15.84
CA PHE A 70 8.99 -3.19 -17.13
C PHE A 70 8.26 -3.95 -18.26
N LYS A 71 7.94 -5.23 -18.08
CA LYS A 71 7.03 -5.95 -19.00
C LYS A 71 5.58 -5.47 -18.87
N TYR A 72 5.22 -4.93 -17.72
CA TYR A 72 3.84 -4.54 -17.41
C TYR A 72 3.62 -3.03 -17.34
N ALA A 73 4.67 -2.22 -17.16
CA ALA A 73 4.55 -0.79 -16.95
C ALA A 73 5.69 -0.02 -17.60
N THR A 74 5.43 1.23 -17.98
CA THR A 74 6.46 2.16 -18.50
C THR A 74 7.19 2.94 -17.40
N LYS A 75 6.72 2.80 -16.16
CA LYS A 75 7.30 3.41 -14.96
C LYS A 75 7.32 2.40 -13.84
N VAL A 76 8.43 2.34 -13.14
CA VAL A 76 8.67 1.43 -12.03
C VAL A 76 9.14 2.22 -10.81
N LEU A 77 8.52 1.96 -9.67
CA LEU A 77 8.93 2.52 -8.38
C LEU A 77 9.72 1.47 -7.61
N VAL A 78 10.89 1.85 -7.11
CA VAL A 78 11.70 1.03 -6.22
C VAL A 78 11.73 1.69 -4.86
N GLU A 79 11.43 0.94 -3.81
CA GLU A 79 11.36 1.41 -2.42
C GLU A 79 12.15 0.49 -1.51
N HIS A 80 12.55 1.01 -0.35
CA HIS A 80 13.05 0.12 0.71
C HIS A 80 11.96 -0.86 1.13
N ALA A 81 12.29 -2.15 1.28
CA ALA A 81 11.33 -3.17 1.72
C ALA A 81 11.37 -3.32 3.25
N ILE A 82 10.22 -3.13 3.89
CA ILE A 82 10.06 -3.42 5.33
C ILE A 82 10.05 -4.94 5.50
N THR A 83 10.95 -5.46 6.33
CA THR A 83 11.08 -6.90 6.56
C THR A 83 10.11 -7.45 7.59
N ASN A 84 9.78 -6.66 8.60
CA ASN A 84 8.80 -7.01 9.64
C ASN A 84 7.58 -6.10 9.48
N LEU A 85 6.83 -6.36 8.40
CA LEU A 85 5.71 -5.53 7.96
C LEU A 85 4.41 -5.93 8.63
N ARG A 86 3.68 -4.92 9.14
CA ARG A 86 2.28 -5.00 9.52
C ARG A 86 1.47 -4.00 8.70
N GLU A 87 0.44 -4.48 8.01
CA GLU A 87 -0.43 -3.63 7.19
C GLU A 87 -1.64 -3.14 8.00
N ILE A 88 -1.96 -1.86 7.89
CA ILE A 88 -3.14 -1.26 8.51
C ILE A 88 -3.86 -0.40 7.47
N ASN A 89 -5.16 -0.61 7.33
CA ASN A 89 -5.98 0.18 6.43
C ASN A 89 -6.96 1.05 7.21
N CYS A 90 -7.21 2.26 6.71
CA CYS A 90 -8.20 3.18 7.25
C CYS A 90 -8.91 3.89 6.09
N SER A 91 -10.24 3.98 6.15
CA SER A 91 -11.01 4.71 5.15
C SER A 91 -11.26 6.15 5.59
N VAL A 92 -11.40 7.06 4.63
CA VAL A 92 -11.75 8.46 4.86
C VAL A 92 -12.94 8.82 4.00
N LEU A 93 -13.90 9.54 4.58
CA LEU A 93 -15.08 10.09 3.94
C LEU A 93 -15.07 11.60 4.12
N GLY A 94 -15.31 12.35 3.04
CA GLY A 94 -15.42 13.81 3.11
C GLY A 94 -14.88 14.51 1.88
N ASP A 95 -14.40 15.72 2.11
CA ASP A 95 -13.80 16.59 1.10
C ASP A 95 -12.58 17.35 1.67
N GLU A 96 -12.15 18.40 0.99
CA GLU A 96 -11.02 19.24 1.41
C GLU A 96 -11.27 20.00 2.71
N ASN A 97 -12.54 20.32 3.04
CA ASN A 97 -12.93 21.11 4.21
C ASN A 97 -13.22 20.21 5.40
N ASP A 98 -14.05 19.19 5.19
CA ASP A 98 -14.49 18.29 6.24
C ASP A 98 -14.28 16.83 5.83
N ALA A 99 -13.50 16.11 6.63
CA ALA A 99 -13.20 14.72 6.37
C ALA A 99 -13.03 13.95 7.69
N ILE A 100 -13.64 12.79 7.75
CA ILE A 100 -13.61 11.91 8.91
C ILE A 100 -12.98 10.56 8.55
N ALA A 101 -12.29 9.96 9.52
CA ALA A 101 -11.68 8.64 9.38
C ALA A 101 -12.58 7.55 9.96
N SER A 102 -12.61 6.41 9.31
CA SER A 102 -13.29 5.19 9.76
C SER A 102 -12.55 4.51 10.91
N GLU A 103 -13.00 3.32 11.27
CA GLU A 103 -12.21 2.36 12.05
C GLU A 103 -11.02 1.84 11.23
N CYS A 104 -9.97 1.36 11.94
CA CYS A 104 -8.81 0.72 11.33
C CYS A 104 -9.01 -0.78 11.20
N GLU A 105 -8.59 -1.36 10.07
CA GLU A 105 -8.49 -2.80 9.89
C GLU A 105 -7.04 -3.25 9.77
N GLU A 106 -6.80 -4.47 10.20
CA GLU A 106 -5.57 -5.21 9.95
C GLU A 106 -5.89 -6.41 9.03
N PRO A 107 -5.45 -6.38 7.76
CA PRO A 107 -5.58 -7.54 6.88
C PRO A 107 -4.69 -8.67 7.42
N LEU A 108 -5.29 -9.85 7.63
CA LEU A 108 -4.53 -11.02 8.08
C LEU A 108 -4.03 -11.78 6.84
N HIS A 109 -2.76 -11.60 6.54
CA HIS A 109 -2.08 -12.42 5.54
C HIS A 109 -1.62 -13.72 6.18
N THR A 110 -1.94 -14.86 5.58
CA THR A 110 -1.36 -16.14 5.95
C THR A 110 0.12 -16.10 5.56
N LYS A 111 0.96 -15.85 6.57
CA LYS A 111 2.43 -15.96 6.59
C LYS A 111 3.16 -15.65 5.28
N ASP A 112 4.09 -14.72 5.39
CA ASP A 112 5.04 -14.22 4.40
C ASP A 112 4.37 -13.41 3.28
N ILE A 113 5.08 -12.39 2.81
CA ILE A 113 4.68 -11.67 1.59
C ILE A 113 4.39 -12.72 0.52
N LEU A 114 3.11 -13.09 0.43
CA LEU A 114 2.68 -14.02 -0.60
C LEU A 114 3.09 -13.39 -1.91
N SER A 115 3.98 -14.06 -2.64
CA SER A 115 4.27 -13.71 -4.01
C SER A 115 2.94 -13.57 -4.77
N TYR A 116 2.91 -12.79 -5.83
CA TYR A 116 1.76 -12.72 -6.72
C TYR A 116 1.22 -14.12 -7.06
N GLU A 117 2.12 -15.11 -7.21
CA GLU A 117 1.78 -16.49 -7.44
C GLU A 117 0.97 -17.10 -6.29
N ASP A 118 1.32 -16.84 -5.04
CA ASP A 118 0.59 -17.36 -3.88
C ASP A 118 -0.78 -16.68 -3.69
N LYS A 119 -0.87 -15.37 -3.99
CA LYS A 119 -2.16 -14.63 -3.91
C LYS A 119 -3.16 -15.06 -4.99
N TYR A 120 -2.71 -15.47 -6.16
CA TYR A 120 -3.57 -15.69 -7.32
C TYR A 120 -3.60 -17.14 -7.82
N VAL A 121 -2.53 -17.92 -7.69
CA VAL A 121 -2.51 -19.34 -8.09
C VAL A 121 -3.22 -20.22 -7.07
N SER A 122 -3.14 -19.93 -5.78
CA SER A 122 -3.92 -20.64 -4.76
C SER A 122 -5.43 -20.40 -4.88
N ASN A 123 -5.86 -19.25 -5.44
CA ASN A 123 -7.25 -18.94 -5.70
C ASN A 123 -7.78 -19.54 -7.03
N ALA A 124 -6.91 -19.96 -7.95
CA ALA A 124 -7.31 -20.56 -9.23
C ALA A 124 -7.81 -22.02 -9.11
N LYS A 125 -7.61 -22.68 -7.97
CA LYS A 125 -8.07 -24.06 -7.71
C LYS A 125 -9.39 -24.16 -6.94
N GLY A 126 -10.01 -23.03 -6.56
CA GLY A 126 -11.29 -22.99 -5.86
C GLY A 126 -12.32 -22.22 -6.66
N SER A 127 -13.27 -22.90 -7.28
CA SER A 127 -14.39 -22.31 -8.01
C SER A 127 -15.18 -21.33 -7.12
N GLY A 128 -15.42 -20.15 -7.61
CA GLY A 128 -16.37 -19.19 -7.05
C GLY A 128 -15.73 -17.84 -6.79
N SER A 129 -16.27 -16.81 -7.44
CA SER A 129 -16.05 -15.40 -7.13
C SER A 129 -16.32 -15.14 -5.63
N LYS A 130 -15.32 -15.38 -4.80
CA LYS A 130 -15.34 -14.91 -3.40
C LYS A 130 -14.84 -13.47 -3.45
N GLY A 131 -15.80 -12.53 -3.44
CA GLY A 131 -15.51 -11.10 -3.27
C GLY A 131 -14.67 -10.83 -2.02
N MET A 132 -14.25 -9.58 -1.80
CA MET A 132 -13.41 -9.12 -0.69
C MET A 132 -13.84 -9.59 0.73
N ALA A 133 -15.02 -10.19 0.88
CA ALA A 133 -15.52 -10.80 2.11
C ALA A 133 -14.74 -12.05 2.59
N SER A 134 -13.83 -12.61 1.77
CA SER A 134 -13.08 -13.84 2.11
C SER A 134 -11.68 -13.60 2.67
N VAL A 135 -11.20 -12.36 2.72
CA VAL A 135 -9.91 -12.02 3.34
C VAL A 135 -10.11 -11.94 4.84
N SER A 136 -9.39 -12.78 5.61
CA SER A 136 -9.39 -12.68 7.06
C SER A 136 -8.85 -11.32 7.47
N ARG A 137 -9.54 -10.64 8.39
CA ARG A 137 -9.18 -9.29 8.85
C ARG A 137 -9.59 -9.11 10.31
N LYS A 138 -8.88 -8.24 11.02
CA LYS A 138 -9.28 -7.79 12.35
C LYS A 138 -9.83 -6.36 12.25
N ILE A 139 -11.04 -6.15 12.74
CA ILE A 139 -11.69 -4.84 12.87
C ILE A 139 -12.34 -4.78 14.26
N PRO A 140 -11.94 -3.86 15.13
CA PRO A 140 -10.80 -2.95 15.02
C PRO A 140 -9.44 -3.67 14.92
N ALA A 141 -8.47 -3.04 14.24
CA ALA A 141 -7.08 -3.49 14.29
C ALA A 141 -6.55 -3.47 15.73
N GLU A 142 -5.71 -4.46 16.09
CA GLU A 142 -5.11 -4.53 17.43
C GLU A 142 -3.97 -3.49 17.57
N LEU A 143 -4.34 -2.23 17.75
CA LEU A 143 -3.45 -1.08 17.94
C LEU A 143 -3.65 -0.47 19.32
N SER A 144 -2.59 0.18 19.86
CA SER A 144 -2.80 1.05 21.02
C SER A 144 -3.72 2.22 20.63
N PRO A 145 -4.43 2.84 21.60
CA PRO A 145 -5.29 3.99 21.29
C PRO A 145 -4.54 5.12 20.59
N GLU A 146 -3.29 5.38 20.99
CA GLU A 146 -2.44 6.42 20.42
C GLU A 146 -2.05 6.09 18.98
N LYS A 147 -1.67 4.83 18.70
CA LYS A 147 -1.28 4.39 17.35
C LYS A 147 -2.49 4.37 16.42
N ARG A 148 -3.65 3.99 16.92
CA ARG A 148 -4.91 4.02 16.17
C ARG A 148 -5.27 5.45 15.76
N GLU A 149 -5.15 6.41 16.67
CA GLU A 149 -5.43 7.81 16.36
C GLU A 149 -4.38 8.39 15.39
N GLU A 150 -3.10 8.07 15.55
CA GLU A 150 -2.04 8.43 14.60
C GLU A 150 -2.38 7.97 13.17
N VAL A 151 -2.84 6.70 12.99
CA VAL A 151 -3.27 6.19 11.68
C VAL A 151 -4.42 7.00 11.12
N ARG A 152 -5.45 7.28 11.94
CA ARG A 152 -6.65 8.01 11.53
C ARG A 152 -6.33 9.46 11.13
N GLU A 153 -5.51 10.15 11.93
CA GLU A 153 -5.06 11.51 11.62
C GLU A 153 -4.25 11.56 10.32
N LEU A 154 -3.31 10.62 10.13
CA LEU A 154 -2.53 10.53 8.90
C LEU A 154 -3.39 10.15 7.69
N ALA A 155 -4.44 9.35 7.87
CA ALA A 155 -5.39 9.03 6.81
C ALA A 155 -6.12 10.29 6.33
N VAL A 156 -6.70 11.09 7.25
CA VAL A 156 -7.37 12.35 6.91
C VAL A 156 -6.39 13.34 6.27
N ARG A 157 -5.17 13.48 6.82
CA ARG A 157 -4.14 14.34 6.27
C ARG A 157 -3.74 13.94 4.85
N SER A 158 -3.56 12.63 4.61
CA SER A 158 -3.24 12.10 3.28
C SER A 158 -4.36 12.36 2.27
N PHE A 159 -5.61 12.13 2.68
CA PHE A 159 -6.80 12.36 1.88
C PHE A 159 -6.89 13.83 1.42
N LYS A 160 -6.75 14.77 2.36
CA LYS A 160 -6.78 16.20 2.06
C LYS A 160 -5.58 16.66 1.21
N ALA A 161 -4.38 16.20 1.53
CA ALA A 161 -3.15 16.52 0.80
C ALA A 161 -3.20 16.08 -0.67
N LEU A 162 -3.93 15.00 -0.97
CA LEU A 162 -4.08 14.47 -2.32
C LEU A 162 -5.33 15.00 -3.04
N GLY A 163 -6.10 15.91 -2.43
CA GLY A 163 -7.31 16.51 -3.01
C GLY A 163 -8.41 15.49 -3.26
N CYS A 164 -8.54 14.48 -2.41
CA CYS A 164 -9.58 13.47 -2.54
C CYS A 164 -10.97 14.02 -2.15
N ASN A 165 -12.02 13.39 -2.69
CA ASN A 165 -13.42 13.72 -2.41
C ASN A 165 -14.24 12.43 -2.40
N GLY A 166 -15.23 12.32 -1.49
CA GLY A 166 -16.05 11.13 -1.28
C GLY A 166 -15.38 10.12 -0.36
N VAL A 167 -15.36 8.85 -0.75
CA VAL A 167 -14.78 7.76 0.03
C VAL A 167 -13.46 7.29 -0.58
N SER A 168 -12.41 7.23 0.24
CA SER A 168 -11.13 6.60 -0.12
C SER A 168 -10.65 5.68 0.99
N ARG A 169 -9.88 4.62 0.67
CA ARG A 169 -9.17 3.81 1.66
C ARG A 169 -7.68 4.06 1.52
N ILE A 170 -7.06 4.36 2.63
CA ILE A 170 -5.63 4.58 2.74
C ILE A 170 -5.02 3.35 3.42
N ASP A 171 -4.01 2.80 2.78
CA ASP A 171 -3.30 1.63 3.22
C ASP A 171 -1.94 2.07 3.78
N PHE A 172 -1.66 1.69 5.02
CA PHE A 172 -0.45 2.03 5.77
C PHE A 172 0.39 0.79 6.04
N MET A 173 1.67 1.02 6.29
CA MET A 173 2.65 0.04 6.70
C MET A 173 3.24 0.44 8.05
N ILE A 174 3.24 -0.47 9.02
CA ILE A 174 4.00 -0.34 10.25
C ILE A 174 5.25 -1.21 10.11
N ASP A 175 6.41 -0.63 10.35
CA ASP A 175 7.64 -1.35 10.53
C ASP A 175 7.73 -1.76 12.00
N GLU A 176 7.43 -3.03 12.29
CA GLU A 176 7.40 -3.56 13.67
C GLU A 176 8.77 -3.51 14.36
N ASP A 177 9.88 -3.41 13.61
CA ASP A 177 11.22 -3.34 14.20
C ASP A 177 11.50 -1.98 14.87
N ASN A 178 10.81 -0.93 14.45
CA ASN A 178 10.99 0.43 15.00
C ASN A 178 9.68 1.17 15.33
N GLY A 179 8.52 0.55 15.09
CA GLY A 179 7.19 1.10 15.36
C GLY A 179 6.78 2.27 14.46
N LYS A 180 7.51 2.54 13.38
CA LYS A 180 7.22 3.67 12.48
C LYS A 180 6.09 3.32 11.52
N LEU A 181 5.22 4.31 11.31
CA LEU A 181 4.09 4.24 10.41
C LEU A 181 4.42 4.95 9.10
N TYR A 182 4.10 4.32 7.97
CA TYR A 182 4.31 4.87 6.64
C TYR A 182 3.06 4.73 5.78
N PHE A 183 2.74 5.76 5.01
CA PHE A 183 1.74 5.68 3.95
C PHE A 183 2.25 4.76 2.83
N ASN A 184 1.43 3.82 2.41
CA ASN A 184 1.71 2.95 1.26
C ASN A 184 0.99 3.43 0.01
N GLU A 185 -0.33 3.33 -0.01
CA GLU A 185 -1.15 3.72 -1.17
C GLU A 185 -2.52 4.26 -0.76
N ILE A 186 -3.20 4.91 -1.71
CA ILE A 186 -4.57 5.35 -1.57
C ILE A 186 -5.43 4.73 -2.66
N ASN A 187 -6.55 4.16 -2.25
CA ASN A 187 -7.57 3.58 -3.11
C ASN A 187 -8.77 4.54 -3.16
N THR A 188 -8.89 5.29 -4.24
CA THR A 188 -9.94 6.30 -4.40
C THR A 188 -11.32 5.73 -4.74
N ILE A 189 -11.39 4.45 -5.11
CA ILE A 189 -12.63 3.69 -5.31
C ILE A 189 -12.44 2.33 -4.62
N PRO A 190 -12.48 2.30 -3.28
CA PRO A 190 -12.27 1.05 -2.55
C PRO A 190 -13.43 0.08 -2.81
N GLY A 191 -13.11 -1.23 -2.86
CA GLY A 191 -14.12 -2.26 -3.07
C GLY A 191 -15.24 -2.16 -2.04
N SER A 192 -16.49 -2.17 -2.51
CA SER A 192 -17.70 -2.00 -1.70
C SER A 192 -17.67 -0.73 -0.83
N LEU A 193 -16.99 0.33 -1.26
CA LEU A 193 -16.77 1.59 -0.55
C LEU A 193 -16.16 1.40 0.86
N ALA A 194 -15.51 0.26 1.12
CA ALA A 194 -14.98 -0.12 2.42
C ALA A 194 -16.02 0.02 3.57
N PHE A 195 -17.31 -0.23 3.28
CA PHE A 195 -18.44 0.01 4.21
C PHE A 195 -18.24 -0.64 5.59
N TYR A 196 -17.60 -1.78 5.62
CA TYR A 196 -17.33 -2.56 6.83
C TYR A 196 -16.41 -1.85 7.84
N LEU A 197 -15.70 -0.81 7.41
CA LEU A 197 -14.88 0.05 8.28
C LEU A 197 -15.70 1.18 8.92
N TRP A 198 -16.88 1.47 8.37
CA TRP A 198 -17.73 2.58 8.77
C TRP A 198 -18.78 2.19 9.82
N GLU A 199 -19.27 0.95 9.76
CA GLU A 199 -20.24 0.43 10.73
C GLU A 199 -19.76 0.55 12.19
N PRO A 200 -18.48 0.23 12.54
CA PRO A 200 -17.98 0.37 13.91
C PRO A 200 -17.95 1.81 14.44
N VAL A 201 -17.90 2.79 13.54
CA VAL A 201 -17.93 4.22 13.91
C VAL A 201 -19.31 4.86 13.74
N GLY A 202 -20.35 4.05 13.53
CA GLY A 202 -21.74 4.48 13.51
C GLY A 202 -22.22 5.06 12.19
N VAL A 203 -21.49 4.88 11.09
CA VAL A 203 -21.90 5.30 9.74
C VAL A 203 -22.40 4.08 8.96
N PRO A 204 -23.71 3.89 8.80
CA PRO A 204 -24.26 2.75 8.09
C PRO A 204 -24.06 2.90 6.58
N TYR A 205 -24.01 1.75 5.86
CA TYR A 205 -23.77 1.72 4.41
C TYR A 205 -24.70 2.66 3.62
N LYS A 206 -25.94 2.82 4.05
CA LYS A 206 -26.91 3.70 3.40
C LYS A 206 -26.48 5.19 3.41
N GLU A 207 -25.69 5.59 4.39
CA GLU A 207 -25.19 6.96 4.52
C GLU A 207 -23.90 7.19 3.72
N LEU A 208 -23.25 6.11 3.26
CA LEU A 208 -22.10 6.18 2.37
C LEU A 208 -22.48 6.38 0.90
N LEU A 209 -23.75 6.14 0.54
CA LEU A 209 -24.30 6.27 -0.82
C LEU A 209 -24.95 7.64 -1.03
#